data_2ac0b9578286b22bf1671053fdb84607
#
_entry.id   2ac0b9578286b22bf1671053fdb84607
#
_cell.length_a   1.000
_cell.length_b   1.000
_cell.length_c   1.000
_cell.angle_alpha   90.00
_cell.angle_beta   90.00
_cell.angle_gamma   90.00
#
_symmetry.space_group_name_H-M   'P 1'
#
loop_
_entity.id
_entity.type
_entity.pdbx_description
1 polymer ?
#
loop_
_entity_poly.entity_id
_entity_poly.type
_entity_poly.pdbx_seq_one_letter_code
_entity_poly.pdbx_strand_id
1 'polypeptide(L)'
;TELTTEDIAWSLDRPATIVNSPGKFDVYTKAIINKKIIDKYTIQLTTNQPYPLMLNDLTAVFMVQKKATQGLSSDDFAQGKGMIGTGPFKFVSYARDDRVELVRNPDYWGPKPAWDKVTLRFIPNPATRLAALLSGDVQAIENVPTPDLPKVRNDPKLSFFSKISHRVIYLYFDAKRDKSPFVTTKDGQAMDKNPLKDPRVRLAISTAINRQGIKDRLMEGLAEPTNNLVPPTMFGYNPALKTIKYDPEAAKKMLAEAGYPNG
;
A
#
# COMPACT_ATOMS: atom_id res chain seq x y z
N THR A 1 4.74 -13.58 26.82
CA THR A 1 5.25 -12.32 27.40
C THR A 1 4.15 -11.28 27.32
N GLU A 2 3.95 -10.55 28.38
CA GLU A 2 2.89 -9.54 28.50
C GLU A 2 3.31 -8.24 27.79
N LEU A 3 2.37 -7.59 27.09
CA LEU A 3 2.54 -6.26 26.50
C LEU A 3 2.30 -5.19 27.56
N THR A 4 3.18 -4.20 27.62
CA THR A 4 3.11 -3.10 28.59
C THR A 4 3.23 -1.75 27.89
N THR A 5 2.96 -0.68 28.63
CA THR A 5 3.12 0.70 28.13
C THR A 5 4.56 1.05 27.77
N GLU A 6 5.56 0.37 28.34
CA GLU A 6 6.96 0.51 27.93
C GLU A 6 7.20 0.00 26.51
N ASP A 7 6.55 -1.10 26.12
CA ASP A 7 6.63 -1.64 24.77
C ASP A 7 5.97 -0.68 23.76
N ILE A 8 4.85 -0.07 24.15
CA ILE A 8 4.16 0.95 23.33
C ILE A 8 5.05 2.17 23.14
N ALA A 9 5.58 2.74 24.24
CA ALA A 9 6.47 3.91 24.16
C ALA A 9 7.69 3.62 23.28
N TRP A 10 8.33 2.46 23.47
CA TRP A 10 9.45 2.00 22.67
C TRP A 10 9.10 1.90 21.18
N SER A 11 7.96 1.29 20.86
CA SER A 11 7.50 1.09 19.47
C SER A 11 7.20 2.41 18.76
N LEU A 12 6.68 3.40 19.48
CA LEU A 12 6.41 4.74 18.94
C LEU A 12 7.69 5.57 18.71
N ASP A 13 8.75 5.34 19.50
CA ASP A 13 10.04 6.02 19.33
C ASP A 13 10.89 5.39 18.23
N ARG A 14 10.83 4.09 18.09
CA ARG A 14 11.68 3.32 17.20
C ARG A 14 11.71 3.81 15.74
N PRO A 15 10.58 4.15 15.06
CA PRO A 15 10.61 4.57 13.65
C PRO A 15 11.55 5.75 13.37
N ALA A 16 11.67 6.70 14.30
CA ALA A 16 12.54 7.86 14.16
C ALA A 16 14.03 7.53 14.35
N THR A 17 14.35 6.40 14.97
CA THR A 17 15.73 6.01 15.32
C THR A 17 16.38 5.08 14.30
N ILE A 18 15.64 4.58 13.31
CA ILE A 18 16.16 3.64 12.31
C ILE A 18 16.98 4.41 11.26
N VAL A 19 18.29 4.22 11.31
CA VAL A 19 19.23 4.78 10.32
C VAL A 19 19.04 4.10 8.98
N ASN A 20 19.04 4.87 7.89
CA ASN A 20 18.89 4.37 6.51
C ASN A 20 17.61 3.59 6.26
N SER A 21 16.54 3.86 7.01
CA SER A 21 15.23 3.25 6.74
C SER A 21 14.74 3.62 5.33
N PRO A 22 14.39 2.65 4.47
CA PRO A 22 13.85 2.94 3.14
C PRO A 22 12.45 3.58 3.19
N GLY A 23 11.73 3.43 4.31
CA GLY A 23 10.45 4.05 4.59
C GLY A 23 10.50 4.87 5.87
N LYS A 24 10.20 6.16 5.78
CA LYS A 24 10.16 7.04 6.96
C LYS A 24 8.82 6.88 7.68
N PHE A 25 8.69 5.84 8.48
CA PHE A 25 7.50 5.58 9.30
C PHE A 25 7.35 6.54 10.48
N ASP A 26 8.34 7.37 10.75
CA ASP A 26 8.26 8.48 11.71
C ASP A 26 7.14 9.48 11.39
N VAL A 27 6.70 9.54 10.13
CA VAL A 27 5.54 10.36 9.71
C VAL A 27 4.28 10.06 10.54
N TYR A 28 4.10 8.82 11.00
CA TYR A 28 2.96 8.38 11.80
C TYR A 28 3.09 8.68 13.30
N THR A 29 4.30 8.98 13.78
CA THR A 29 4.57 9.18 15.21
C THR A 29 5.08 10.57 15.56
N LYS A 30 5.60 11.34 14.60
CA LYS A 30 6.24 12.65 14.80
C LYS A 30 5.35 13.73 15.43
N ALA A 31 4.03 13.60 15.31
CA ALA A 31 3.09 14.52 15.96
C ALA A 31 3.02 14.29 17.49
N ILE A 32 3.45 13.13 17.98
CA ILE A 32 3.47 12.77 19.40
C ILE A 32 4.73 13.35 20.03
N ILE A 33 4.57 14.43 20.80
CA ILE A 33 5.69 15.15 21.43
C ILE A 33 6.00 14.67 22.84
N ASN A 34 5.05 14.00 23.51
CA ASN A 34 5.26 13.45 24.85
C ASN A 34 4.52 12.13 25.01
N LYS A 35 5.15 11.20 25.71
CA LYS A 35 4.66 9.87 26.08
C LYS A 35 4.84 9.68 27.57
N LYS A 36 3.78 9.94 28.36
CA LYS A 36 3.81 9.79 29.81
C LYS A 36 3.22 8.43 30.19
N ILE A 37 4.04 7.54 30.70
CA ILE A 37 3.59 6.28 31.30
C ILE A 37 2.95 6.61 32.67
N ILE A 38 1.65 6.35 32.78
CA ILE A 38 0.89 6.55 34.02
C ILE A 38 1.03 5.32 34.91
N ASP A 39 0.82 4.14 34.30
CA ASP A 39 0.96 2.84 34.93
C ASP A 39 1.32 1.76 33.87
N LYS A 40 1.35 0.50 34.30
CA LYS A 40 1.71 -0.63 33.43
C LYS A 40 0.87 -0.76 32.15
N TYR A 41 -0.36 -0.25 32.15
CA TYR A 41 -1.34 -0.41 31.06
C TYR A 41 -1.90 0.92 30.55
N THR A 42 -1.53 2.02 31.17
CA THR A 42 -2.05 3.35 30.81
C THR A 42 -0.91 4.26 30.37
N ILE A 43 -0.95 4.71 29.14
CA ILE A 43 -0.03 5.70 28.56
C ILE A 43 -0.80 6.91 28.07
N GLN A 44 -0.31 8.10 28.41
CA GLN A 44 -0.83 9.37 27.89
C GLN A 44 0.08 9.87 26.78
N LEU A 45 -0.51 10.06 25.60
CA LEU A 45 0.16 10.65 24.43
C LEU A 45 -0.27 12.11 24.29
N THR A 46 0.70 13.01 24.12
CA THR A 46 0.46 14.43 23.87
C THR A 46 0.95 14.78 22.48
N THR A 47 0.12 15.44 21.69
CA THR A 47 0.46 15.91 20.35
C THR A 47 0.79 17.40 20.34
N ASN A 48 1.58 17.86 19.38
CA ASN A 48 1.98 19.27 19.24
C ASN A 48 0.82 20.21 18.85
N GLN A 49 -0.28 19.65 18.33
CA GLN A 49 -1.52 20.35 17.98
C GLN A 49 -2.67 19.34 17.97
N PRO A 50 -3.94 19.79 17.94
CA PRO A 50 -5.08 18.87 17.77
C PRO A 50 -4.87 17.97 16.55
N TYR A 51 -4.87 16.65 16.76
CA TYR A 51 -4.55 15.67 15.71
C TYR A 51 -5.62 14.57 15.65
N PRO A 52 -6.74 14.81 14.93
CA PRO A 52 -7.86 13.87 14.87
C PRO A 52 -7.54 12.55 14.16
N LEU A 53 -6.49 12.51 13.31
CA LEU A 53 -6.08 11.31 12.59
C LEU A 53 -5.10 10.42 13.35
N MET A 54 -4.70 10.79 14.57
CA MET A 54 -3.70 10.04 15.34
C MET A 54 -4.04 8.55 15.47
N LEU A 55 -5.28 8.19 15.76
CA LEU A 55 -5.67 6.79 15.90
C LEU A 55 -5.56 6.01 14.58
N ASN A 56 -5.84 6.65 13.45
CA ASN A 56 -5.63 6.03 12.13
C ASN A 56 -4.13 5.81 11.86
N ASP A 57 -3.30 6.79 12.16
CA ASP A 57 -1.85 6.68 11.93
C ASP A 57 -1.21 5.61 12.82
N LEU A 58 -1.69 5.47 14.07
CA LEU A 58 -1.21 4.42 14.97
C LEU A 58 -1.47 3.00 14.46
N THR A 59 -2.44 2.80 13.55
CA THR A 59 -2.67 1.49 12.92
C THR A 59 -1.52 1.06 11.99
N ALA A 60 -0.68 2.00 11.54
CA ALA A 60 0.50 1.73 10.72
C ALA A 60 1.74 1.41 11.58
N VAL A 61 1.68 1.57 12.90
CA VAL A 61 2.81 1.33 13.81
C VAL A 61 2.63 -0.02 14.48
N PHE A 62 3.47 -0.99 14.10
CA PHE A 62 3.49 -2.30 14.75
C PHE A 62 4.16 -2.22 16.11
N MET A 63 3.46 -2.71 17.13
CA MET A 63 3.99 -2.79 18.49
C MET A 63 4.96 -3.97 18.60
N VAL A 64 6.16 -3.71 19.11
CA VAL A 64 7.21 -4.70 19.33
C VAL A 64 7.60 -4.74 20.81
N GLN A 65 7.98 -5.89 21.28
CA GLN A 65 8.44 -6.04 22.66
C GLN A 65 9.80 -5.36 22.86
N LYS A 66 9.87 -4.35 23.75
CA LYS A 66 11.09 -3.58 24.06
C LYS A 66 12.26 -4.50 24.40
N LYS A 67 12.07 -5.40 25.39
CA LYS A 67 13.11 -6.30 25.87
C LYS A 67 13.70 -7.20 24.79
N ALA A 68 12.88 -7.65 23.85
CA ALA A 68 13.31 -8.54 22.76
C ALA A 68 13.89 -7.79 21.56
N THR A 69 13.63 -6.48 21.43
CA THR A 69 13.99 -5.72 20.24
C THR A 69 14.95 -4.57 20.48
N GLN A 70 15.20 -4.23 21.75
CA GLN A 70 16.17 -3.21 22.10
C GLN A 70 17.58 -3.67 21.69
N GLY A 71 18.29 -2.82 20.93
CA GLY A 71 19.62 -3.11 20.41
C GLY A 71 19.65 -3.95 19.12
N LEU A 72 18.51 -4.43 18.62
CA LEU A 72 18.47 -5.11 17.33
C LEU A 72 18.60 -4.12 16.16
N SER A 73 19.46 -4.48 15.22
CA SER A 73 19.60 -3.81 13.93
C SER A 73 18.48 -4.16 12.96
N SER A 74 18.39 -3.44 11.83
CA SER A 74 17.49 -3.79 10.74
C SER A 74 17.78 -5.19 10.16
N ASP A 75 19.06 -5.61 10.13
CA ASP A 75 19.46 -6.93 9.67
C ASP A 75 19.01 -8.04 10.63
N ASP A 76 19.03 -7.78 11.94
CA ASP A 76 18.50 -8.74 12.92
C ASP A 76 16.99 -8.97 12.72
N PHE A 77 16.23 -7.89 12.45
CA PHE A 77 14.81 -8.03 12.10
C PHE A 77 14.61 -8.75 10.76
N ALA A 78 15.45 -8.47 9.76
CA ALA A 78 15.42 -9.18 8.47
C ALA A 78 15.74 -10.68 8.61
N GLN A 79 16.44 -11.07 9.67
CA GLN A 79 16.70 -12.48 10.03
C GLN A 79 15.60 -13.08 10.92
N GLY A 80 14.53 -12.33 11.22
CA GLY A 80 13.42 -12.79 12.05
C GLY A 80 13.64 -12.72 13.56
N LYS A 81 14.71 -12.02 14.04
CA LYS A 81 14.90 -11.81 15.46
C LYS A 81 13.86 -10.83 16.03
N GLY A 82 13.47 -11.05 17.28
CA GLY A 82 12.49 -10.18 17.94
C GLY A 82 11.04 -10.33 17.47
N MET A 83 10.72 -11.33 16.67
CA MET A 83 9.37 -11.59 16.15
C MET A 83 8.45 -12.18 17.23
N ILE A 84 8.14 -11.38 18.24
CA ILE A 84 7.23 -11.72 19.34
C ILE A 84 5.96 -10.88 19.17
N GLY A 85 4.83 -11.55 18.98
CA GLY A 85 3.54 -10.92 18.74
C GLY A 85 2.39 -11.63 19.46
N THR A 86 1.22 -10.98 19.46
CA THR A 86 -0.02 -11.47 20.06
C THR A 86 -1.00 -12.01 19.02
N GLY A 87 -0.55 -12.20 17.78
CA GLY A 87 -1.36 -12.62 16.66
C GLY A 87 -1.74 -14.09 16.66
N PRO A 88 -2.58 -14.53 15.71
CA PRO A 88 -3.08 -15.89 15.60
C PRO A 88 -2.00 -16.93 15.23
N PHE A 89 -0.86 -16.47 14.73
CA PHE A 89 0.28 -17.32 14.40
C PHE A 89 1.55 -16.84 15.06
N LYS A 90 2.44 -17.77 15.43
CA LYS A 90 3.79 -17.54 15.91
C LYS A 90 4.78 -17.73 14.76
N PHE A 91 5.78 -16.88 14.72
CA PHE A 91 6.90 -16.96 13.78
C PHE A 91 7.77 -18.18 14.06
N VAL A 92 8.18 -18.89 13.01
CA VAL A 92 9.11 -20.03 13.07
C VAL A 92 10.42 -19.71 12.37
N SER A 93 10.35 -19.35 11.09
CA SER A 93 11.54 -19.08 10.29
C SER A 93 11.25 -18.12 9.14
N TYR A 94 12.31 -17.45 8.69
CA TYR A 94 12.33 -16.63 7.49
C TYR A 94 13.54 -17.00 6.64
N ALA A 95 13.31 -17.46 5.44
CA ALA A 95 14.30 -17.62 4.40
C ALA A 95 14.12 -16.47 3.39
N ARG A 96 15.14 -15.60 3.31
CA ARG A 96 15.09 -14.41 2.46
C ARG A 96 14.78 -14.79 1.01
N ASP A 97 13.86 -14.04 0.39
CA ASP A 97 13.39 -14.19 -0.98
C ASP A 97 12.78 -15.58 -1.31
N ASP A 98 12.56 -16.43 -0.31
CA ASP A 98 11.96 -17.75 -0.45
C ASP A 98 10.63 -17.86 0.31
N ARG A 99 10.67 -17.88 1.66
CA ARG A 99 9.46 -18.10 2.46
C ARG A 99 9.51 -17.59 3.89
N VAL A 100 8.33 -17.44 4.48
CA VAL A 100 8.10 -17.33 5.92
C VAL A 100 7.33 -18.55 6.41
N GLU A 101 7.74 -19.16 7.50
CA GLU A 101 7.03 -20.25 8.15
C GLU A 101 6.41 -19.78 9.47
N LEU A 102 5.15 -20.11 9.65
CA LEU A 102 4.35 -19.74 10.81
C LEU A 102 3.64 -20.99 11.35
N VAL A 103 3.45 -21.05 12.68
CA VAL A 103 2.62 -22.06 13.34
C VAL A 103 1.52 -21.39 14.14
N ARG A 104 0.39 -22.10 14.30
CA ARG A 104 -0.73 -21.60 15.11
C ARG A 104 -0.26 -21.20 16.51
N ASN A 105 -0.72 -20.04 16.97
CA ASN A 105 -0.55 -19.61 18.34
C ASN A 105 -1.65 -20.26 19.22
N PRO A 106 -1.31 -21.22 20.11
CA PRO A 106 -2.29 -21.82 20.98
C PRO A 106 -2.88 -20.85 22.01
N ASP A 107 -2.14 -19.79 22.33
CA ASP A 107 -2.49 -18.77 23.33
C ASP A 107 -3.15 -17.55 22.69
N TYR A 108 -3.62 -17.66 21.44
CA TYR A 108 -4.28 -16.54 20.76
C TYR A 108 -5.61 -16.21 21.41
N TRP A 109 -5.80 -14.93 21.73
CA TRP A 109 -6.99 -14.40 22.44
C TRP A 109 -8.27 -14.34 21.61
N GLY A 110 -8.15 -14.44 20.29
CA GLY A 110 -9.28 -14.43 19.35
C GLY A 110 -9.71 -15.82 18.90
N PRO A 111 -10.56 -15.94 17.87
CA PRO A 111 -11.00 -17.22 17.33
C PRO A 111 -9.81 -18.05 16.85
N LYS A 112 -9.82 -19.34 17.22
CA LYS A 112 -8.74 -20.26 16.83
C LYS A 112 -8.61 -20.36 15.32
N PRO A 113 -7.43 -20.11 14.72
CA PRO A 113 -7.21 -20.30 13.29
C PRO A 113 -7.47 -21.73 12.83
N ALA A 114 -8.00 -21.90 11.63
CA ALA A 114 -8.27 -23.20 11.05
C ALA A 114 -6.98 -23.99 10.74
N TRP A 115 -5.91 -23.30 10.38
CA TRP A 115 -4.63 -23.90 9.96
C TRP A 115 -3.68 -24.04 11.14
N ASP A 116 -2.99 -25.19 11.23
CA ASP A 116 -1.93 -25.43 12.22
C ASP A 116 -0.61 -24.80 11.83
N LYS A 117 -0.32 -24.81 10.51
CA LYS A 117 0.92 -24.25 9.92
C LYS A 117 0.55 -23.44 8.68
N VAL A 118 1.24 -22.32 8.49
CA VAL A 118 1.15 -21.47 7.28
C VAL A 118 2.56 -21.24 6.74
N THR A 119 2.77 -21.49 5.46
CA THR A 119 3.99 -21.16 4.75
C THR A 119 3.68 -20.12 3.68
N LEU A 120 4.21 -18.91 3.84
CA LEU A 120 4.12 -17.83 2.85
C LEU A 120 5.32 -17.95 1.90
N ARG A 121 5.09 -18.34 0.65
CA ARG A 121 6.12 -18.46 -0.37
C ARG A 121 6.20 -17.21 -1.23
N PHE A 122 7.40 -16.70 -1.47
CA PHE A 122 7.63 -15.55 -2.33
C PHE A 122 7.83 -16.02 -3.78
N ILE A 123 6.80 -15.93 -4.59
CA ILE A 123 6.81 -16.29 -6.01
C ILE A 123 6.54 -15.00 -6.82
N PRO A 124 7.59 -14.24 -7.21
CA PRO A 124 7.41 -12.93 -7.86
C PRO A 124 6.75 -13.03 -9.23
N ASN A 125 7.10 -14.06 -10.02
CA ASN A 125 6.54 -14.22 -11.36
C ASN A 125 5.06 -14.64 -11.28
N PRO A 126 4.13 -13.85 -11.87
CA PRO A 126 2.69 -14.14 -11.78
C PRO A 126 2.26 -15.46 -12.44
N ALA A 127 2.88 -15.83 -13.57
CA ALA A 127 2.55 -17.07 -14.27
C ALA A 127 3.02 -18.30 -13.46
N THR A 128 4.23 -18.25 -12.89
CA THR A 128 4.75 -19.31 -11.99
C THR A 128 3.90 -19.44 -10.74
N ARG A 129 3.44 -18.31 -10.17
CA ARG A 129 2.57 -18.31 -9.00
C ARG A 129 1.22 -18.96 -9.27
N LEU A 130 0.61 -18.67 -10.43
CA LEU A 130 -0.63 -19.33 -10.86
C LEU A 130 -0.40 -20.83 -11.13
N ALA A 131 0.69 -21.20 -11.78
CA ALA A 131 1.04 -22.60 -12.03
C ALA A 131 1.16 -23.39 -10.72
N ALA A 132 1.78 -22.80 -9.69
CA ALA A 132 1.88 -23.42 -8.35
C ALA A 132 0.52 -23.66 -7.69
N LEU A 133 -0.47 -22.77 -7.91
CA LEU A 133 -1.83 -22.98 -7.45
C LEU A 133 -2.51 -24.12 -8.21
N LEU A 134 -2.40 -24.12 -9.53
CA LEU A 134 -3.03 -25.13 -10.39
C LEU A 134 -2.45 -26.53 -10.20
N SER A 135 -1.16 -26.64 -9.86
CA SER A 135 -0.51 -27.92 -9.50
C SER A 135 -0.81 -28.39 -8.07
N GLY A 136 -1.34 -27.50 -7.20
CA GLY A 136 -1.55 -27.78 -5.79
C GLY A 136 -0.33 -27.57 -4.89
N ASP A 137 0.78 -27.05 -5.42
CA ASP A 137 1.98 -26.75 -4.66
C ASP A 137 1.74 -25.64 -3.61
N VAL A 138 0.79 -24.77 -3.89
CA VAL A 138 0.24 -23.80 -2.93
C VAL A 138 -1.29 -23.84 -2.92
N GLN A 139 -1.91 -23.56 -1.78
CA GLN A 139 -3.36 -23.64 -1.58
C GLN A 139 -4.07 -22.30 -1.81
N ALA A 140 -3.33 -21.20 -1.84
CA ALA A 140 -3.86 -19.88 -2.11
C ALA A 140 -2.80 -19.00 -2.77
N ILE A 141 -3.23 -18.08 -3.62
CA ILE A 141 -2.37 -17.03 -4.19
C ILE A 141 -3.06 -15.67 -4.12
N GLU A 142 -2.27 -14.64 -4.01
CA GLU A 142 -2.71 -13.27 -4.24
C GLU A 142 -2.42 -12.82 -5.66
N ASN A 143 -3.19 -11.85 -6.15
CA ASN A 143 -2.97 -11.19 -7.44
C ASN A 143 -2.96 -12.17 -8.63
N VAL A 144 -4.09 -12.82 -8.88
CA VAL A 144 -4.29 -13.61 -10.10
C VAL A 144 -4.06 -12.71 -11.33
N PRO A 145 -3.23 -13.11 -12.32
CA PRO A 145 -3.09 -12.36 -13.56
C PRO A 145 -4.44 -12.17 -14.24
N THR A 146 -4.79 -10.96 -14.64
CA THR A 146 -6.12 -10.66 -15.23
C THR A 146 -6.44 -11.50 -16.46
N PRO A 147 -5.50 -11.79 -17.38
CA PRO A 147 -5.76 -12.66 -18.52
C PRO A 147 -6.09 -14.12 -18.15
N ASP A 148 -5.67 -14.57 -16.96
CA ASP A 148 -5.88 -15.93 -16.48
C ASP A 148 -7.11 -16.08 -15.56
N LEU A 149 -7.82 -15.00 -15.28
CA LEU A 149 -9.04 -15.03 -14.45
C LEU A 149 -10.10 -16.04 -14.93
N PRO A 150 -10.37 -16.17 -16.23
CA PRO A 150 -11.33 -17.18 -16.70
C PRO A 150 -10.93 -18.61 -16.31
N LYS A 151 -9.63 -18.95 -16.32
CA LYS A 151 -9.16 -20.28 -15.89
C LYS A 151 -9.46 -20.53 -14.42
N VAL A 152 -9.20 -19.55 -13.57
CA VAL A 152 -9.43 -19.67 -12.12
C VAL A 152 -10.92 -19.71 -11.79
N ARG A 153 -11.72 -18.87 -12.44
CA ARG A 153 -13.17 -18.78 -12.20
C ARG A 153 -13.93 -20.03 -12.66
N ASN A 154 -13.46 -20.67 -13.73
CA ASN A 154 -14.12 -21.83 -14.32
C ASN A 154 -13.60 -23.17 -13.76
N ASP A 155 -12.55 -23.17 -12.94
CA ASP A 155 -12.05 -24.39 -12.30
C ASP A 155 -12.91 -24.70 -11.06
N PRO A 156 -13.65 -25.84 -11.06
CA PRO A 156 -14.53 -26.23 -9.95
C PRO A 156 -13.77 -26.53 -8.64
N LYS A 157 -12.46 -26.70 -8.70
CA LYS A 157 -11.60 -26.95 -7.53
C LYS A 157 -11.13 -25.68 -6.86
N LEU A 158 -11.34 -24.49 -7.50
CA LEU A 158 -10.85 -23.21 -7.03
C LEU A 158 -12.00 -22.31 -6.61
N SER A 159 -11.70 -21.43 -5.65
CA SER A 159 -12.59 -20.34 -5.26
C SER A 159 -11.90 -19.02 -5.54
N PHE A 160 -12.60 -18.09 -6.19
CA PHE A 160 -12.10 -16.77 -6.49
C PHE A 160 -12.79 -15.71 -5.63
N PHE A 161 -12.01 -14.91 -4.91
CA PHE A 161 -12.48 -13.80 -4.10
C PHE A 161 -11.88 -12.49 -4.59
N SER A 162 -12.69 -11.46 -4.75
CA SER A 162 -12.23 -10.13 -5.07
C SER A 162 -12.96 -9.07 -4.24
N LYS A 163 -12.24 -8.00 -3.93
CA LYS A 163 -12.78 -6.85 -3.21
C LYS A 163 -12.06 -5.59 -3.68
N ILE A 164 -12.76 -4.46 -3.67
CA ILE A 164 -12.11 -3.16 -3.90
C ILE A 164 -11.05 -2.97 -2.82
N SER A 165 -9.81 -2.78 -3.27
CA SER A 165 -8.67 -2.57 -2.38
C SER A 165 -8.55 -1.10 -1.97
N HIS A 166 -7.70 -0.83 -1.00
CA HIS A 166 -7.32 0.54 -0.62
C HIS A 166 -6.27 1.16 -1.56
N ARG A 167 -6.12 0.62 -2.75
CA ARG A 167 -5.15 1.06 -3.76
C ARG A 167 -5.84 1.86 -4.85
N VAL A 168 -5.31 3.05 -5.14
CA VAL A 168 -5.68 3.85 -6.30
C VAL A 168 -4.47 3.94 -7.24
N ILE A 169 -4.67 3.65 -8.52
CA ILE A 169 -3.66 3.80 -9.57
C ILE A 169 -3.92 5.13 -10.26
N TYR A 170 -2.93 6.00 -10.29
CA TYR A 170 -3.04 7.35 -10.83
C TYR A 170 -1.76 7.80 -11.53
N LEU A 171 -1.87 8.78 -12.41
CA LEU A 171 -0.73 9.49 -12.98
C LEU A 171 -0.31 10.62 -12.05
N TYR A 172 0.96 10.69 -11.75
CA TYR A 172 1.55 11.76 -10.96
C TYR A 172 2.37 12.69 -11.86
N PHE A 173 2.13 13.99 -11.73
CA PHE A 173 2.79 15.00 -12.55
C PHE A 173 3.65 15.93 -11.70
N ASP A 174 4.82 16.33 -12.24
CA ASP A 174 5.60 17.44 -11.71
C ASP A 174 4.91 18.77 -12.08
N ALA A 175 3.98 19.19 -11.25
CA ALA A 175 3.22 20.42 -11.47
C ALA A 175 3.86 21.65 -10.79
N LYS A 176 5.04 21.52 -10.18
CA LYS A 176 5.68 22.59 -9.39
C LYS A 176 6.81 23.29 -10.14
N ARG A 177 7.71 22.54 -10.76
CA ARG A 177 8.91 23.08 -11.38
C ARG A 177 8.58 23.83 -12.67
N ASP A 178 9.25 24.96 -12.92
CA ASP A 178 9.13 25.70 -14.18
C ASP A 178 9.76 24.92 -15.34
N LYS A 179 10.91 24.29 -15.08
CA LYS A 179 11.56 23.32 -15.96
C LYS A 179 11.60 21.98 -15.23
N SER A 180 11.01 20.94 -15.83
CA SER A 180 11.01 19.61 -15.25
C SER A 180 12.02 18.72 -15.96
N PRO A 181 12.91 18.01 -15.23
CA PRO A 181 13.85 17.06 -15.84
C PRO A 181 13.16 15.80 -16.37
N PHE A 182 11.86 15.63 -16.08
CA PHE A 182 11.07 14.46 -16.47
C PHE A 182 10.19 14.72 -17.69
N VAL A 183 10.26 15.93 -18.28
CA VAL A 183 9.47 16.32 -19.45
C VAL A 183 10.41 16.80 -20.53
N THR A 184 10.33 16.14 -21.69
CA THR A 184 11.16 16.42 -22.86
C THR A 184 10.28 16.65 -24.08
N THR A 185 10.87 17.25 -25.11
CA THR A 185 10.31 17.24 -26.46
C THR A 185 10.25 15.82 -27.01
N LYS A 186 9.54 15.62 -28.14
CA LYS A 186 9.47 14.32 -28.84
C LYS A 186 10.87 13.76 -29.17
N ASP A 187 11.84 14.64 -29.43
CA ASP A 187 13.21 14.27 -29.78
C ASP A 187 14.12 14.15 -28.53
N GLY A 188 13.54 14.10 -27.34
CA GLY A 188 14.25 13.92 -26.07
C GLY A 188 14.98 15.15 -25.54
N GLN A 189 14.81 16.34 -26.14
CA GLN A 189 15.43 17.57 -25.69
C GLN A 189 14.70 18.15 -24.48
N ALA A 190 15.45 18.78 -23.56
CA ALA A 190 14.88 19.47 -22.42
C ALA A 190 13.93 20.59 -22.87
N MET A 191 12.79 20.69 -22.19
CA MET A 191 11.83 21.77 -22.46
C MET A 191 12.15 23.01 -21.58
N ASP A 192 12.05 24.19 -22.18
CA ASP A 192 12.24 25.46 -21.44
C ASP A 192 11.07 25.78 -20.50
N LYS A 193 9.90 25.23 -20.77
CA LYS A 193 8.71 25.42 -19.97
C LYS A 193 8.04 24.07 -19.70
N ASN A 194 7.66 23.84 -18.47
CA ASN A 194 6.94 22.64 -18.07
C ASN A 194 5.43 22.76 -18.41
N PRO A 195 4.91 22.05 -19.41
CA PRO A 195 3.52 22.11 -19.80
C PRO A 195 2.58 21.56 -18.72
N LEU A 196 3.09 20.67 -17.85
CA LEU A 196 2.29 20.05 -16.79
C LEU A 196 1.98 21.01 -15.60
N LYS A 197 2.57 22.22 -15.59
CA LYS A 197 2.12 23.29 -14.68
C LYS A 197 0.74 23.84 -15.04
N ASP A 198 0.37 23.81 -16.33
CA ASP A 198 -0.93 24.27 -16.77
C ASP A 198 -2.02 23.24 -16.39
N PRO A 199 -3.02 23.60 -15.55
CA PRO A 199 -4.09 22.69 -15.18
C PRO A 199 -4.94 22.23 -16.37
N ARG A 200 -5.01 23.03 -17.46
CA ARG A 200 -5.74 22.66 -18.69
C ARG A 200 -5.07 21.47 -19.38
N VAL A 201 -3.73 21.43 -19.41
CA VAL A 201 -2.97 20.31 -19.96
C VAL A 201 -3.19 19.05 -19.12
N ARG A 202 -3.15 19.16 -17.79
CA ARG A 202 -3.42 18.01 -16.90
C ARG A 202 -4.85 17.48 -17.05
N LEU A 203 -5.82 18.40 -17.20
CA LEU A 203 -7.22 18.03 -17.42
C LEU A 203 -7.41 17.35 -18.78
N ALA A 204 -6.77 17.87 -19.83
CA ALA A 204 -6.78 17.26 -21.16
C ALA A 204 -6.25 15.82 -21.13
N ILE A 205 -5.10 15.59 -20.49
CA ILE A 205 -4.54 14.24 -20.31
C ILE A 205 -5.55 13.34 -19.58
N SER A 206 -6.15 13.83 -18.50
CA SER A 206 -7.15 13.07 -17.75
C SER A 206 -8.40 12.73 -18.57
N THR A 207 -8.85 13.67 -19.42
CA THR A 207 -10.01 13.51 -20.32
C THR A 207 -9.73 12.51 -21.44
N ALA A 208 -8.46 12.39 -21.86
CA ALA A 208 -8.02 11.43 -22.88
C ALA A 208 -7.90 9.98 -22.38
N ILE A 209 -8.01 9.73 -21.06
CA ILE A 209 -7.88 8.37 -20.49
C ILE A 209 -9.23 7.66 -20.50
N ASN A 210 -9.32 6.56 -21.25
CA ASN A 210 -10.49 5.68 -21.25
C ASN A 210 -10.50 4.74 -20.04
N ARG A 211 -10.89 5.26 -18.89
CA ARG A 211 -10.94 4.48 -17.63
C ARG A 211 -11.90 3.30 -17.68
N GLN A 212 -13.03 3.47 -18.38
CA GLN A 212 -13.99 2.38 -18.56
C GLN A 212 -13.40 1.27 -19.43
N GLY A 213 -12.72 1.63 -20.52
CA GLY A 213 -12.04 0.65 -21.37
C GLY A 213 -10.91 -0.08 -20.63
N ILE A 214 -10.18 0.60 -19.74
CA ILE A 214 -9.20 -0.05 -18.85
C ILE A 214 -9.88 -1.06 -17.92
N LYS A 215 -10.98 -0.66 -17.23
CA LYS A 215 -11.75 -1.56 -16.38
C LYS A 215 -12.19 -2.81 -17.14
N ASP A 216 -12.83 -2.62 -18.31
CA ASP A 216 -13.54 -3.71 -18.99
C ASP A 216 -12.59 -4.65 -19.74
N ARG A 217 -11.53 -4.10 -20.37
CA ARG A 217 -10.67 -4.85 -21.30
C ARG A 217 -9.33 -5.28 -20.72
N LEU A 218 -8.78 -4.50 -19.77
CA LEU A 218 -7.47 -4.80 -19.17
C LEU A 218 -7.59 -5.40 -17.78
N MET A 219 -8.60 -4.95 -17.02
CA MET A 219 -8.78 -5.34 -15.64
C MET A 219 -9.91 -6.38 -15.44
N GLU A 220 -10.50 -6.89 -16.52
CA GLU A 220 -11.56 -7.91 -16.49
C GLU A 220 -12.68 -7.57 -15.49
N GLY A 221 -13.07 -6.28 -15.42
CA GLY A 221 -14.06 -5.76 -14.47
C GLY A 221 -13.56 -5.58 -13.03
N LEU A 222 -12.32 -5.90 -12.71
CA LEU A 222 -11.76 -5.84 -11.34
C LEU A 222 -11.18 -4.48 -10.96
N ALA A 223 -11.63 -3.42 -11.60
CA ALA A 223 -11.25 -2.04 -11.25
C ALA A 223 -12.49 -1.15 -11.22
N GLU A 224 -12.42 -0.07 -10.45
CA GLU A 224 -13.45 0.96 -10.43
C GLU A 224 -12.88 2.30 -10.89
N PRO A 225 -13.40 2.88 -12.00
CA PRO A 225 -13.01 4.21 -12.42
C PRO A 225 -13.31 5.25 -11.34
N THR A 226 -12.33 6.07 -11.01
CA THR A 226 -12.47 7.08 -9.96
C THR A 226 -11.77 8.38 -10.31
N ASN A 227 -12.19 9.46 -9.67
CA ASN A 227 -11.51 10.76 -9.62
C ASN A 227 -11.11 11.12 -8.18
N ASN A 228 -11.18 10.18 -7.26
CA ASN A 228 -10.73 10.31 -5.89
C ASN A 228 -9.33 9.70 -5.72
N LEU A 229 -8.55 10.26 -4.78
CA LEU A 229 -7.26 9.69 -4.36
C LEU A 229 -7.44 8.58 -3.32
N VAL A 230 -8.64 8.41 -2.79
CA VAL A 230 -8.97 7.36 -1.82
C VAL A 230 -10.21 6.58 -2.29
N PRO A 231 -10.26 5.25 -2.05
CA PRO A 231 -11.42 4.44 -2.40
C PRO A 231 -12.64 4.77 -1.53
N PRO A 232 -13.86 4.35 -1.95
CA PRO A 232 -15.12 4.63 -1.24
C PRO A 232 -15.17 4.16 0.21
N THR A 233 -14.35 3.16 0.56
CA THR A 233 -14.30 2.56 1.91
C THR A 233 -13.36 3.29 2.88
N MET A 234 -12.65 4.31 2.40
CA MET A 234 -11.68 5.05 3.22
C MET A 234 -12.20 6.41 3.63
N PHE A 235 -11.76 6.84 4.82
CA PHE A 235 -11.96 8.21 5.28
C PHE A 235 -11.34 9.21 4.30
N GLY A 236 -12.07 10.29 4.01
CA GLY A 236 -11.64 11.30 3.03
C GLY A 236 -12.19 11.07 1.61
N TYR A 237 -12.91 9.96 1.35
CA TYR A 237 -13.60 9.79 0.07
C TYR A 237 -14.68 10.87 -0.11
N ASN A 238 -14.67 11.52 -1.27
CA ASN A 238 -15.66 12.54 -1.63
C ASN A 238 -16.57 12.05 -2.76
N PRO A 239 -17.83 11.67 -2.48
CA PRO A 239 -18.75 11.15 -3.48
C PRO A 239 -19.21 12.21 -4.51
N ALA A 240 -18.97 13.50 -4.25
CA ALA A 240 -19.27 14.58 -5.20
C ALA A 240 -18.27 14.64 -6.36
N LEU A 241 -17.05 14.10 -6.20
CA LEU A 241 -16.05 14.03 -7.28
C LEU A 241 -16.44 12.95 -8.29
N LYS A 242 -17.10 13.36 -9.36
CA LYS A 242 -17.48 12.46 -10.44
C LYS A 242 -16.27 12.09 -11.31
N THR A 243 -16.26 10.87 -11.83
CA THR A 243 -15.24 10.41 -12.78
C THR A 243 -15.27 11.27 -14.05
N ILE A 244 -14.09 11.71 -14.49
CA ILE A 244 -13.95 12.49 -15.72
C ILE A 244 -14.35 11.59 -16.89
N LYS A 245 -15.27 12.09 -17.73
CA LYS A 245 -15.72 11.39 -18.94
C LYS A 245 -14.56 11.30 -19.93
N TYR A 246 -14.40 10.15 -20.55
CA TYR A 246 -13.48 9.96 -21.66
C TYR A 246 -13.99 10.71 -22.89
N ASP A 247 -13.20 11.65 -23.40
CA ASP A 247 -13.50 12.44 -24.59
C ASP A 247 -12.19 12.91 -25.24
N PRO A 248 -11.64 12.16 -26.19
CA PRO A 248 -10.36 12.50 -26.82
C PRO A 248 -10.44 13.76 -27.69
N GLU A 249 -11.60 14.09 -28.29
CA GLU A 249 -11.73 15.30 -29.09
C GLU A 249 -11.78 16.55 -28.19
N ALA A 250 -12.48 16.49 -27.08
CA ALA A 250 -12.43 17.56 -26.07
C ALA A 250 -11.01 17.72 -25.50
N ALA A 251 -10.28 16.62 -25.29
CA ALA A 251 -8.90 16.66 -24.82
C ALA A 251 -7.96 17.37 -25.80
N LYS A 252 -8.07 17.08 -27.10
CA LYS A 252 -7.32 17.78 -28.16
C LYS A 252 -7.61 19.28 -28.18
N LYS A 253 -8.90 19.65 -28.08
CA LYS A 253 -9.31 21.06 -28.02
C LYS A 253 -8.70 21.77 -26.81
N MET A 254 -8.74 21.15 -25.62
CA MET A 254 -8.12 21.69 -24.41
C MET A 254 -6.61 21.89 -24.57
N LEU A 255 -5.90 20.95 -25.22
CA LEU A 255 -4.48 21.09 -25.51
C LEU A 255 -4.20 22.25 -26.46
N ALA A 256 -4.99 22.39 -27.54
CA ALA A 256 -4.86 23.49 -28.47
C ALA A 256 -5.07 24.85 -27.80
N GLU A 257 -6.10 24.97 -26.94
CA GLU A 257 -6.39 26.17 -26.14
C GLU A 257 -5.29 26.47 -25.11
N ALA A 258 -4.55 25.46 -24.66
CA ALA A 258 -3.39 25.59 -23.77
C ALA A 258 -2.08 25.95 -24.53
N GLY A 259 -2.12 26.06 -25.88
CA GLY A 259 -0.97 26.36 -26.71
C GLY A 259 -0.25 25.15 -27.32
N TYR A 260 -0.88 23.98 -27.28
CA TYR A 260 -0.33 22.71 -27.79
C TYR A 260 -1.26 22.09 -28.85
N PRO A 261 -1.47 22.73 -30.02
CA PRO A 261 -2.44 22.25 -31.04
C PRO A 261 -2.04 20.93 -31.70
N ASN A 262 -0.76 20.56 -31.62
CA ASN A 262 -0.22 19.31 -32.17
C ASN A 262 0.17 18.28 -31.11
N GLY A 263 -0.20 18.52 -29.86
CA GLY A 263 0.12 17.68 -28.71
C GLY A 263 1.38 18.06 -27.97
#